data_2b9b0289ad7c863d61eb3ee29bbeb63d
#
_entry.id   2b9b0289ad7c863d61eb3ee29bbeb63d
#
_cell.length_a   1.000
_cell.length_b   1.000
_cell.length_c   1.000
_cell.angle_alpha   90.00
_cell.angle_beta   90.00
_cell.angle_gamma   90.00
#
_symmetry.space_group_name_H-M   'P 1'
#
loop_
_entity.id
_entity.type
_entity.pdbx_description
1 polymer ?
#
loop_
_entity_poly.entity_id
_entity_poly.type
_entity_poly.pdbx_seq_one_letter_code
_entity_poly.pdbx_strand_id
1 'polypeptide(L)'
;MAILIKAIQLILALTILVIVHEFGHFIAARIFKTRVEKFYIFFNPTFSIFRCKKVHGKWRFAFFSKNVPDKFITHEHIDPITNKKSYTYEPIDLASLPEDDWRTEEDNTEFGIGWIPLGGYCSIAGMIDESMNLGQMQQEPQPWEFRSKPAWQRLIVMLGGVVMNVVLAYVIYTGLLVSQGEAYLPTSEVNRYGIETDSLAREFGFKDGDKILSVGGKQMEKFYDISMAMILESPEYVEVERDGKRISIELPKDATSKLVKHQSQFISPRTPFVIDEFVAGSAAKEAGMQKGDRVIMVNNIYTPYYNSITDNLKQFADKDVTIGVVRNSDTLQFVLHLSKDAKLGVSLQKNIWELKTQEYTLIEAIPEGFNKTGKELSDYWKQLKVVFNPRNKAYDSLGGFITIGSIFPDAFDWIVFWRWTAFLSIILAIMNILPIPALDGGHVLFLLYEIITRRKPSDKFMEIAQSVGLIILFGLLIIANGNDIIRLFR
;
A
#
# COMPACT_ATOMS: atom_id res chain seq x y z
N MET A 1 9.99 -0.48 -21.26
CA MET A 1 10.99 -0.22 -20.21
C MET A 1 10.30 0.14 -18.88
N ALA A 2 9.44 1.17 -18.82
CA ALA A 2 8.75 1.60 -17.60
C ALA A 2 7.98 0.50 -16.85
N ILE A 3 7.16 -0.30 -17.54
CA ILE A 3 6.41 -1.42 -16.94
C ILE A 3 7.35 -2.44 -16.27
N LEU A 4 8.48 -2.75 -16.89
CA LEU A 4 9.47 -3.68 -16.33
C LEU A 4 10.10 -3.11 -15.05
N ILE A 5 10.43 -1.80 -15.03
CA ILE A 5 10.98 -1.14 -13.85
C ILE A 5 9.98 -1.17 -12.69
N LYS A 6 8.70 -0.87 -12.94
CA LYS A 6 7.63 -0.97 -11.95
C LYS A 6 7.46 -2.40 -11.40
N ALA A 7 7.47 -3.40 -12.28
CA ALA A 7 7.38 -4.80 -11.89
C ALA A 7 8.56 -5.23 -11.01
N ILE A 8 9.78 -4.83 -11.36
CA ILE A 8 10.99 -5.11 -10.55
C ILE A 8 10.88 -4.46 -9.17
N GLN A 9 10.46 -3.19 -9.09
CA GLN A 9 10.29 -2.49 -7.82
C GLN A 9 9.23 -3.19 -6.96
N LEU A 10 8.09 -3.57 -7.54
CA LEU A 10 7.04 -4.29 -6.82
C LEU A 10 7.55 -5.64 -6.28
N ILE A 11 8.20 -6.45 -7.12
CA ILE A 11 8.74 -7.75 -6.70
C ILE A 11 9.78 -7.56 -5.59
N LEU A 12 10.67 -6.58 -5.72
CA LEU A 12 11.68 -6.29 -4.69
C LEU A 12 11.04 -5.87 -3.36
N ALA A 13 10.04 -4.98 -3.41
CA ALA A 13 9.30 -4.56 -2.22
C ALA A 13 8.61 -5.75 -1.55
N LEU A 14 7.83 -6.54 -2.31
CA LEU A 14 7.16 -7.73 -1.78
C LEU A 14 8.15 -8.74 -1.20
N THR A 15 9.30 -8.92 -1.85
CA THR A 15 10.36 -9.80 -1.34
C THR A 15 10.84 -9.37 0.04
N ILE A 16 11.15 -8.08 0.21
CA ILE A 16 11.58 -7.53 1.51
C ILE A 16 10.50 -7.72 2.56
N LEU A 17 9.24 -7.41 2.22
CA LEU A 17 8.10 -7.51 3.13
C LEU A 17 7.87 -8.93 3.63
N VAL A 18 7.89 -9.90 2.71
CA VAL A 18 7.68 -11.31 3.06
C VAL A 18 8.85 -11.86 3.89
N ILE A 19 10.10 -11.56 3.51
CA ILE A 19 11.27 -11.99 4.31
C ILE A 19 11.17 -11.50 5.75
N VAL A 20 10.85 -10.22 5.94
CA VAL A 20 10.75 -9.63 7.28
C VAL A 20 9.57 -10.21 8.05
N HIS A 21 8.45 -10.45 7.38
CA HIS A 21 7.28 -11.11 7.96
C HIS A 21 7.61 -12.52 8.46
N GLU A 22 8.13 -13.38 7.59
CA GLU A 22 8.53 -14.75 7.93
C GLU A 22 9.61 -14.79 9.01
N PHE A 23 10.53 -13.81 8.98
CA PHE A 23 11.55 -13.68 10.01
C PHE A 23 10.95 -13.37 11.38
N GLY A 24 9.81 -12.68 11.45
CA GLY A 24 9.05 -12.47 12.68
C GLY A 24 8.57 -13.78 13.30
N HIS A 25 7.96 -14.66 12.49
CA HIS A 25 7.55 -16.00 12.92
C HIS A 25 8.75 -16.84 13.35
N PHE A 26 9.82 -16.80 12.57
CA PHE A 26 11.07 -17.52 12.84
C PHE A 26 11.66 -17.14 14.20
N ILE A 27 11.85 -15.83 14.47
CA ILE A 27 12.41 -15.36 15.75
C ILE A 27 11.53 -15.80 16.91
N ALA A 28 10.21 -15.56 16.82
CA ALA A 28 9.29 -15.90 17.89
C ALA A 28 9.26 -17.41 18.18
N ALA A 29 9.25 -18.25 17.14
CA ALA A 29 9.33 -19.70 17.28
C ALA A 29 10.63 -20.13 17.99
N ARG A 30 11.77 -19.55 17.60
CA ARG A 30 13.09 -19.86 18.21
C ARG A 30 13.18 -19.43 19.67
N ILE A 31 12.60 -18.26 20.03
CA ILE A 31 12.53 -17.79 21.43
C ILE A 31 11.81 -18.82 22.31
N PHE A 32 10.71 -19.41 21.83
CA PHE A 32 9.96 -20.44 22.57
C PHE A 32 10.45 -21.86 22.35
N LYS A 33 11.65 -22.03 21.78
CA LYS A 33 12.25 -23.35 21.50
C LYS A 33 11.32 -24.24 20.67
N THR A 34 10.61 -23.64 19.75
CA THR A 34 9.84 -24.35 18.72
C THR A 34 10.78 -24.58 17.53
N ARG A 35 10.79 -25.80 17.00
CA ARG A 35 11.63 -26.16 15.87
C ARG A 35 11.09 -25.49 14.61
N VAL A 36 11.98 -24.85 13.84
CA VAL A 36 11.69 -24.34 12.49
C VAL A 36 12.43 -25.24 11.52
N GLU A 37 11.69 -25.91 10.66
CA GLU A 37 12.24 -26.89 9.73
C GLU A 37 12.82 -26.23 8.49
N LYS A 38 12.06 -25.27 7.89
CA LYS A 38 12.46 -24.58 6.67
C LYS A 38 12.20 -23.08 6.79
N PHE A 39 13.09 -22.29 6.21
CA PHE A 39 12.92 -20.85 6.02
C PHE A 39 13.32 -20.50 4.59
N TYR A 40 12.33 -20.18 3.77
CA TYR A 40 12.54 -19.97 2.35
C TYR A 40 12.09 -18.58 1.90
N ILE A 41 12.99 -17.94 1.15
CA ILE A 41 12.68 -16.80 0.32
C ILE A 41 12.15 -17.37 -0.99
N PHE A 42 10.93 -17.03 -1.37
CA PHE A 42 10.23 -17.57 -2.53
C PHE A 42 9.78 -19.03 -2.39
N PHE A 43 8.70 -19.36 -3.06
CA PHE A 43 8.21 -20.74 -3.11
C PHE A 43 9.08 -21.62 -4.01
N ASN A 44 9.23 -22.87 -3.60
CA ASN A 44 10.08 -23.87 -4.26
C ASN A 44 9.36 -25.21 -4.51
N PRO A 45 8.25 -25.27 -5.26
CA PRO A 45 7.41 -26.47 -5.34
C PRO A 45 8.14 -27.73 -5.83
N THR A 46 9.18 -27.62 -6.63
CA THR A 46 9.89 -28.78 -7.19
C THR A 46 11.39 -28.78 -6.93
N PHE A 47 12.00 -27.60 -6.98
CA PHE A 47 13.44 -27.42 -6.77
C PHE A 47 13.71 -26.07 -6.12
N SER A 48 14.91 -25.93 -5.59
CA SER A 48 15.41 -24.68 -5.00
C SER A 48 16.56 -24.13 -5.83
N ILE A 49 16.60 -22.81 -6.04
CA ILE A 49 17.75 -22.12 -6.67
C ILE A 49 18.97 -22.26 -5.77
N PHE A 50 18.76 -22.07 -4.48
CA PHE A 50 19.79 -22.20 -3.45
C PHE A 50 19.17 -22.78 -2.18
N ARG A 51 19.91 -23.61 -1.49
CA ARG A 51 19.58 -24.05 -0.13
C ARG A 51 20.83 -24.38 0.68
N CYS A 52 20.74 -24.19 1.97
CA CYS A 52 21.80 -24.57 2.91
C CYS A 52 21.21 -25.07 4.22
N LYS A 53 21.92 -26.01 4.84
CA LYS A 53 21.58 -26.56 6.15
C LYS A 53 22.85 -27.00 6.85
N LYS A 54 22.88 -26.89 8.18
CA LYS A 54 23.97 -27.46 9.00
C LYS A 54 23.63 -28.92 9.30
N VAL A 55 24.41 -29.87 8.75
CA VAL A 55 24.25 -31.31 8.96
C VAL A 55 25.47 -31.81 9.66
N HIS A 56 25.31 -32.49 10.82
CA HIS A 56 26.38 -32.98 11.71
C HIS A 56 27.52 -31.98 11.93
N GLY A 57 27.12 -30.71 12.24
CA GLY A 57 28.08 -29.64 12.53
C GLY A 57 28.69 -28.93 11.31
N LYS A 58 28.48 -29.43 10.08
CA LYS A 58 29.04 -28.87 8.85
C LYS A 58 27.94 -28.24 8.00
N TRP A 59 28.21 -27.04 7.42
CA TRP A 59 27.31 -26.43 6.47
C TRP A 59 27.34 -27.16 5.14
N ARG A 60 26.16 -27.59 4.66
CA ARG A 60 25.94 -28.15 3.33
C ARG A 60 25.20 -27.11 2.48
N PHE A 61 25.64 -26.98 1.23
CA PHE A 61 25.08 -26.06 0.27
C PHE A 61 24.66 -26.82 -1.00
N ALA A 62 23.53 -26.46 -1.56
CA ALA A 62 23.09 -27.02 -2.83
C ALA A 62 22.48 -25.92 -3.72
N PHE A 63 22.82 -25.97 -4.99
CA PHE A 63 22.35 -25.03 -6.00
C PHE A 63 21.55 -25.77 -7.07
N PHE A 64 20.46 -25.17 -7.53
CA PHE A 64 19.57 -25.74 -8.55
C PHE A 64 19.23 -27.22 -8.30
N SER A 65 18.95 -27.54 -7.05
CA SER A 65 18.76 -28.91 -6.59
C SER A 65 17.28 -29.22 -6.33
N LYS A 66 16.88 -30.47 -6.57
CA LYS A 66 15.54 -30.95 -6.16
C LYS A 66 15.36 -30.79 -4.65
N ASN A 67 14.13 -30.52 -4.24
CA ASN A 67 13.80 -30.44 -2.82
C ASN A 67 14.12 -31.76 -2.11
N VAL A 68 14.43 -31.65 -0.80
CA VAL A 68 14.60 -32.84 0.03
C VAL A 68 13.26 -33.60 0.07
N PRO A 69 13.24 -34.90 -0.18
CA PRO A 69 12.03 -35.70 -0.03
C PRO A 69 11.44 -35.60 1.39
N ASP A 70 10.15 -35.81 1.51
CA ASP A 70 9.49 -35.81 2.80
C ASP A 70 10.02 -36.93 3.72
N LYS A 71 9.85 -36.76 5.02
CA LYS A 71 10.23 -37.73 6.05
C LYS A 71 9.19 -38.85 6.21
N PHE A 72 8.11 -38.80 5.44
CA PHE A 72 7.00 -39.75 5.49
C PHE A 72 6.78 -40.38 4.13
N ILE A 73 6.53 -41.67 4.11
CA ILE A 73 6.02 -42.40 2.97
C ILE A 73 4.49 -42.28 3.00
N THR A 74 3.90 -41.79 1.93
CA THR A 74 2.45 -41.62 1.81
C THR A 74 1.86 -42.86 1.13
N HIS A 75 0.94 -43.55 1.82
CA HIS A 75 0.16 -44.63 1.29
C HIS A 75 -1.26 -44.16 0.98
N GLU A 76 -1.69 -44.28 -0.26
CA GLU A 76 -3.06 -43.96 -0.68
C GLU A 76 -3.94 -45.23 -0.53
N HIS A 77 -5.04 -45.05 0.21
CA HIS A 77 -6.07 -46.09 0.37
C HIS A 77 -7.36 -45.59 -0.27
N ILE A 78 -7.90 -46.41 -1.19
CA ILE A 78 -9.20 -46.11 -1.82
C ILE A 78 -10.21 -47.05 -1.22
N ASP A 79 -11.22 -46.53 -0.57
CA ASP A 79 -12.35 -47.32 -0.06
C ASP A 79 -13.12 -47.90 -1.24
N PRO A 80 -13.19 -49.24 -1.35
CA PRO A 80 -13.79 -49.90 -2.52
C PRO A 80 -15.32 -49.71 -2.63
N ILE A 81 -15.98 -49.24 -1.55
CA ILE A 81 -17.43 -49.04 -1.51
C ILE A 81 -17.80 -47.59 -1.80
N THR A 82 -17.07 -46.65 -1.18
CA THR A 82 -17.38 -45.21 -1.27
C THR A 82 -16.53 -44.47 -2.27
N ASN A 83 -15.54 -45.13 -2.86
CA ASN A 83 -14.51 -44.52 -3.74
C ASN A 83 -13.77 -43.36 -3.11
N LYS A 84 -13.78 -43.26 -1.77
CA LYS A 84 -13.17 -42.20 -1.00
C LYS A 84 -11.69 -42.50 -0.77
N LYS A 85 -10.85 -41.53 -1.11
CA LYS A 85 -9.41 -41.62 -0.88
C LYS A 85 -9.09 -41.24 0.56
N SER A 86 -8.27 -42.03 1.22
CA SER A 86 -7.66 -41.74 2.51
C SER A 86 -6.15 -41.97 2.41
N TYR A 87 -5.39 -41.25 3.23
CA TYR A 87 -3.93 -41.32 3.21
C TYR A 87 -3.43 -41.70 4.58
N THR A 88 -2.48 -42.65 4.64
CA THR A 88 -1.71 -42.95 5.82
C THR A 88 -0.23 -42.61 5.58
N TYR A 89 0.44 -42.14 6.62
CA TYR A 89 1.80 -41.64 6.56
C TYR A 89 2.70 -42.47 7.46
N GLU A 90 3.66 -43.15 6.88
CA GLU A 90 4.65 -43.96 7.61
C GLU A 90 5.97 -43.20 7.70
N PRO A 91 6.53 -42.95 8.92
CA PRO A 91 7.81 -42.27 9.06
C PRO A 91 8.95 -43.11 8.48
N ILE A 92 9.87 -42.47 7.76
CA ILE A 92 11.08 -43.10 7.24
C ILE A 92 12.04 -43.33 8.41
N ASP A 93 12.70 -44.49 8.43
CA ASP A 93 13.80 -44.75 9.37
C ASP A 93 15.02 -43.88 8.99
N LEU A 94 15.18 -42.76 9.73
CA LEU A 94 16.25 -41.81 9.50
C LEU A 94 17.66 -42.41 9.76
N ALA A 95 17.75 -43.48 10.57
CA ALA A 95 19.03 -44.18 10.82
C ALA A 95 19.52 -45.00 9.62
N SER A 96 18.61 -45.32 8.70
CA SER A 96 18.93 -46.03 7.45
C SER A 96 19.48 -45.15 6.34
N LEU A 97 19.39 -43.81 6.52
CA LEU A 97 19.83 -42.83 5.52
C LEU A 97 21.34 -42.61 5.58
N PRO A 98 21.98 -42.19 4.47
CA PRO A 98 23.38 -41.75 4.48
C PRO A 98 23.60 -40.61 5.47
N GLU A 99 24.79 -40.60 6.15
CA GLU A 99 25.14 -39.56 7.14
C GLU A 99 25.06 -38.13 6.58
N ASP A 100 25.20 -37.96 5.27
CA ASP A 100 25.13 -36.64 4.61
C ASP A 100 23.72 -36.29 4.11
N ASP A 101 22.71 -37.11 4.33
CA ASP A 101 21.33 -36.81 4.02
C ASP A 101 20.81 -35.69 4.94
N TRP A 102 20.19 -34.68 4.32
CA TRP A 102 19.69 -33.49 5.04
C TRP A 102 18.58 -33.81 6.04
N ARG A 103 17.92 -34.95 5.92
CA ARG A 103 16.85 -35.41 6.82
C ARG A 103 17.36 -35.96 8.13
N THR A 104 18.63 -36.40 8.21
CA THR A 104 19.23 -36.94 9.42
C THR A 104 19.44 -35.93 10.53
N GLU A 105 19.53 -34.63 10.18
CA GLU A 105 19.68 -33.54 11.14
C GLU A 105 18.36 -32.78 11.25
N GLU A 106 17.57 -33.05 12.27
CA GLU A 106 16.24 -32.51 12.43
C GLU A 106 16.20 -31.13 13.13
N ASP A 107 17.19 -30.84 13.99
CA ASP A 107 17.16 -29.65 14.86
C ASP A 107 17.57 -28.35 14.14
N ASN A 108 18.25 -28.48 13.01
CA ASN A 108 18.73 -27.36 12.23
C ASN A 108 17.77 -26.96 11.09
N THR A 109 17.51 -25.67 11.01
CA THR A 109 16.66 -25.09 9.94
C THR A 109 17.35 -25.18 8.58
N GLU A 110 16.61 -25.59 7.57
CA GLU A 110 17.00 -25.48 6.15
C GLU A 110 16.64 -24.07 5.67
N PHE A 111 17.64 -23.33 5.23
CA PHE A 111 17.45 -22.01 4.61
C PHE A 111 17.56 -22.15 3.09
N GLY A 112 16.70 -21.43 2.35
CA GLY A 112 16.73 -21.54 0.91
C GLY A 112 16.12 -20.37 0.16
N ILE A 113 16.34 -20.40 -1.17
CA ILE A 113 15.74 -19.49 -2.15
C ILE A 113 15.01 -20.35 -3.17
N GLY A 114 13.70 -20.18 -3.25
CA GLY A 114 12.85 -20.78 -4.26
C GLY A 114 12.96 -20.06 -5.61
N TRP A 115 12.13 -20.44 -6.56
CA TRP A 115 12.16 -19.88 -7.91
C TRP A 115 10.87 -19.09 -8.26
N ILE A 116 9.83 -19.15 -7.42
CA ILE A 116 8.58 -18.41 -7.64
C ILE A 116 8.58 -17.17 -6.75
N PRO A 117 8.79 -15.94 -7.28
CA PRO A 117 8.94 -14.72 -6.48
C PRO A 117 7.58 -14.13 -6.05
N LEU A 118 6.65 -14.98 -5.57
CA LEU A 118 5.31 -14.59 -5.14
C LEU A 118 5.09 -14.76 -3.64
N GLY A 119 6.15 -14.93 -2.86
CA GLY A 119 6.05 -15.13 -1.42
C GLY A 119 7.27 -15.87 -0.89
N GLY A 120 7.25 -16.26 0.38
CA GLY A 120 8.18 -17.11 1.07
C GLY A 120 7.44 -17.90 2.13
N TYR A 121 8.13 -18.69 2.92
CA TYR A 121 7.50 -19.41 4.02
C TYR A 121 8.49 -19.78 5.13
N CYS A 122 7.94 -19.87 6.34
CA CYS A 122 8.62 -20.35 7.52
C CYS A 122 7.89 -21.59 8.03
N SER A 123 8.39 -22.80 7.70
CA SER A 123 7.78 -24.06 8.15
C SER A 123 8.13 -24.32 9.60
N ILE A 124 7.12 -24.25 10.48
CA ILE A 124 7.24 -24.45 11.91
C ILE A 124 6.72 -25.85 12.25
N ALA A 125 7.53 -26.67 12.92
CA ALA A 125 7.17 -28.05 13.28
C ALA A 125 5.85 -28.11 14.07
N GLY A 126 4.94 -28.99 13.66
CA GLY A 126 3.63 -29.19 14.31
C GLY A 126 2.64 -28.06 14.10
N MET A 127 2.81 -27.24 13.07
CA MET A 127 1.88 -26.25 12.59
C MET A 127 1.29 -26.70 11.24
N ILE A 128 -0.01 -26.51 11.05
CA ILE A 128 -0.63 -26.65 9.73
C ILE A 128 -0.40 -25.32 9.01
N ASP A 129 0.59 -25.31 8.16
CA ASP A 129 0.95 -24.19 7.30
C ASP A 129 0.59 -24.49 5.82
N GLU A 130 1.00 -23.62 4.93
CA GLU A 130 0.81 -23.78 3.49
C GLU A 130 1.48 -25.04 2.92
N SER A 131 2.45 -25.63 3.63
CA SER A 131 3.14 -26.87 3.22
C SER A 131 2.33 -28.14 3.49
N MET A 132 1.21 -28.04 4.25
CA MET A 132 0.26 -29.13 4.57
C MET A 132 0.96 -30.45 4.97
N ASN A 133 1.92 -30.39 5.90
CA ASN A 133 2.61 -31.60 6.36
C ASN A 133 1.68 -32.45 7.26
N LEU A 134 0.68 -33.10 6.64
CA LEU A 134 -0.32 -33.91 7.32
C LEU A 134 0.28 -35.15 7.99
N GLY A 135 1.42 -35.66 7.49
CA GLY A 135 2.11 -36.80 8.05
C GLY A 135 2.61 -36.54 9.48
N GLN A 136 3.16 -35.36 9.73
CA GLN A 136 3.60 -34.96 11.08
C GLN A 136 2.42 -34.81 12.05
N MET A 137 1.28 -34.32 11.56
CA MET A 137 0.10 -34.10 12.40
C MET A 137 -0.55 -35.39 12.90
N GLN A 138 -0.35 -36.52 12.22
CA GLN A 138 -0.83 -37.83 12.64
C GLN A 138 0.03 -38.49 13.72
N GLN A 139 1.25 -37.98 13.96
CA GLN A 139 2.14 -38.48 15.00
C GLN A 139 1.82 -37.86 16.38
N GLU A 140 2.29 -38.49 17.46
CA GLU A 140 2.17 -37.91 18.80
C GLU A 140 2.88 -36.56 18.90
N PRO A 141 2.24 -35.54 19.54
CA PRO A 141 2.83 -34.22 19.67
C PRO A 141 4.16 -34.22 20.41
N GLN A 142 5.18 -33.63 19.82
CA GLN A 142 6.50 -33.54 20.43
C GLN A 142 6.71 -32.22 21.19
N PRO A 143 7.52 -32.14 22.24
CA PRO A 143 7.70 -30.92 23.05
C PRO A 143 8.23 -29.69 22.27
N TRP A 144 8.92 -29.92 21.14
CA TRP A 144 9.45 -28.86 20.27
C TRP A 144 8.47 -28.42 19.20
N GLU A 145 7.29 -29.00 19.12
CA GLU A 145 6.27 -28.66 18.13
C GLU A 145 5.40 -27.48 18.58
N PHE A 146 4.94 -26.68 17.62
CA PHE A 146 4.04 -25.56 17.83
C PHE A 146 2.77 -25.96 18.60
N ARG A 147 2.14 -27.07 18.21
CA ARG A 147 0.89 -27.60 18.83
C ARG A 147 1.05 -28.00 20.30
N SER A 148 2.29 -28.25 20.76
CA SER A 148 2.59 -28.60 22.15
C SER A 148 2.83 -27.39 23.03
N LYS A 149 2.97 -26.18 22.45
CA LYS A 149 3.21 -24.96 23.23
C LYS A 149 1.91 -24.40 23.82
N PRO A 150 1.97 -23.71 24.97
CA PRO A 150 0.82 -22.99 25.52
C PRO A 150 0.23 -22.00 24.50
N ALA A 151 -1.08 -21.77 24.54
CA ALA A 151 -1.78 -20.94 23.57
C ALA A 151 -1.20 -19.52 23.47
N TRP A 152 -0.75 -18.90 24.58
CA TRP A 152 -0.12 -17.57 24.55
C TRP A 152 1.21 -17.53 23.81
N GLN A 153 2.03 -18.60 23.88
CA GLN A 153 3.28 -18.68 23.12
C GLN A 153 3.00 -18.83 21.63
N ARG A 154 2.01 -19.66 21.28
CA ARG A 154 1.54 -19.82 19.90
C ARG A 154 1.00 -18.51 19.35
N LEU A 155 0.26 -17.74 20.17
CA LEU A 155 -0.24 -16.42 19.80
C LEU A 155 0.90 -15.44 19.47
N ILE A 156 1.96 -15.40 20.28
CA ILE A 156 3.11 -14.54 20.03
C ILE A 156 3.84 -14.96 18.74
N VAL A 157 3.97 -16.27 18.48
CA VAL A 157 4.55 -16.77 17.23
C VAL A 157 3.74 -16.26 16.02
N MET A 158 2.41 -16.38 16.07
CA MET A 158 1.53 -15.91 14.96
C MET A 158 1.54 -14.40 14.80
N LEU A 159 1.65 -13.64 15.87
CA LEU A 159 1.78 -12.18 15.80
C LEU A 159 3.16 -11.71 15.35
N GLY A 160 4.17 -12.60 15.38
CA GLY A 160 5.55 -12.27 15.07
C GLY A 160 5.73 -11.60 13.71
N GLY A 161 5.12 -12.17 12.66
CA GLY A 161 5.15 -11.61 11.30
C GLY A 161 4.52 -10.21 11.21
N VAL A 162 3.34 -10.06 11.81
CA VAL A 162 2.62 -8.77 11.85
C VAL A 162 3.45 -7.69 12.55
N VAL A 163 4.00 -8.02 13.72
CA VAL A 163 4.83 -7.09 14.50
C VAL A 163 6.06 -6.67 13.72
N MET A 164 6.75 -7.60 13.06
CA MET A 164 7.95 -7.29 12.28
C MET A 164 7.64 -6.41 11.06
N ASN A 165 6.48 -6.54 10.43
CA ASN A 165 6.06 -5.62 9.37
C ASN A 165 5.81 -4.21 9.90
N VAL A 166 5.20 -4.05 11.08
CA VAL A 166 5.06 -2.73 11.71
C VAL A 166 6.42 -2.14 12.07
N VAL A 167 7.34 -2.95 12.60
CA VAL A 167 8.73 -2.54 12.90
C VAL A 167 9.45 -2.10 11.62
N LEU A 168 9.32 -2.85 10.53
CA LEU A 168 9.91 -2.49 9.24
C LEU A 168 9.40 -1.12 8.75
N ALA A 169 8.08 -0.91 8.76
CA ALA A 169 7.50 0.37 8.38
C ALA A 169 8.03 1.52 9.26
N TYR A 170 8.10 1.31 10.57
CA TYR A 170 8.65 2.28 11.51
C TYR A 170 10.11 2.64 11.21
N VAL A 171 10.95 1.64 10.98
CA VAL A 171 12.38 1.86 10.65
C VAL A 171 12.52 2.63 9.35
N ILE A 172 11.74 2.27 8.32
CA ILE A 172 11.78 2.96 7.03
C ILE A 172 11.29 4.41 7.17
N TYR A 173 10.14 4.65 7.82
CA TYR A 173 9.64 6.02 8.00
C TYR A 173 10.61 6.89 8.81
N THR A 174 11.20 6.35 9.87
CA THR A 174 12.25 7.04 10.65
C THR A 174 13.44 7.41 9.75
N GLY A 175 13.93 6.44 8.95
CA GLY A 175 15.03 6.69 8.02
C GLY A 175 14.70 7.75 6.96
N LEU A 176 13.48 7.76 6.43
CA LEU A 176 13.02 8.77 5.48
C LEU A 176 12.92 10.17 6.11
N LEU A 177 12.44 10.27 7.35
CA LEU A 177 12.40 11.54 8.08
C LEU A 177 13.80 12.12 8.31
N VAL A 178 14.76 11.28 8.67
CA VAL A 178 16.16 11.72 8.86
C VAL A 178 16.81 12.15 7.54
N SER A 179 16.53 11.41 6.45
CA SER A 179 17.23 11.64 5.17
C SER A 179 16.66 12.79 4.36
N GLN A 180 15.36 13.08 4.48
CA GLN A 180 14.65 14.02 3.59
C GLN A 180 13.76 15.02 4.33
N GLY A 181 13.53 14.79 5.63
CA GLY A 181 12.49 15.53 6.34
C GLY A 181 11.08 15.21 5.83
N GLU A 182 10.15 16.08 6.12
CA GLU A 182 8.78 16.04 5.62
C GLU A 182 8.42 17.35 4.92
N ALA A 183 8.32 17.32 3.59
CA ALA A 183 7.86 18.45 2.81
C ALA A 183 6.35 18.36 2.59
N TYR A 184 5.63 19.43 2.88
CA TYR A 184 4.19 19.52 2.66
C TYR A 184 3.77 20.93 2.24
N LEU A 185 2.61 21.02 1.59
CA LEU A 185 2.00 22.29 1.24
C LEU A 185 1.09 22.73 2.39
N PRO A 186 1.42 23.83 3.09
CA PRO A 186 0.56 24.35 4.14
C PRO A 186 -0.79 24.83 3.60
N THR A 187 -1.87 24.56 4.33
CA THR A 187 -3.20 25.07 3.99
C THR A 187 -3.21 26.60 3.98
N SER A 188 -2.41 27.25 4.84
CA SER A 188 -2.24 28.71 4.89
C SER A 188 -1.68 29.28 3.58
N GLU A 189 -0.76 28.56 2.92
CA GLU A 189 -0.24 28.97 1.61
C GLU A 189 -1.32 28.90 0.53
N VAL A 190 -2.10 27.81 0.49
CA VAL A 190 -3.23 27.68 -0.43
C VAL A 190 -4.27 28.77 -0.20
N ASN A 191 -4.52 29.10 1.07
CA ASN A 191 -5.48 30.15 1.45
C ASN A 191 -5.07 31.57 1.01
N ARG A 192 -3.83 31.78 0.51
CA ARG A 192 -3.46 33.07 -0.12
C ARG A 192 -4.31 33.36 -1.39
N TYR A 193 -4.64 32.30 -2.15
CA TYR A 193 -5.43 32.39 -3.39
C TYR A 193 -6.75 31.61 -3.32
N GLY A 194 -6.91 30.78 -2.28
CA GLY A 194 -8.04 29.87 -2.11
C GLY A 194 -7.91 28.60 -2.94
N ILE A 195 -8.96 27.79 -2.86
CA ILE A 195 -9.07 26.53 -3.60
C ILE A 195 -9.67 26.74 -4.98
N GLU A 196 -9.37 25.84 -5.88
CA GLU A 196 -10.09 25.58 -7.11
C GLU A 196 -10.94 24.32 -6.95
N THR A 197 -12.15 24.35 -7.45
CA THR A 197 -13.18 23.34 -7.23
C THR A 197 -13.51 22.61 -8.53
N ASP A 198 -13.66 21.30 -8.46
CA ASP A 198 -14.23 20.54 -9.56
C ASP A 198 -15.77 20.49 -9.51
N SER A 199 -16.38 19.66 -10.35
CA SER A 199 -17.84 19.52 -10.42
C SER A 199 -18.45 19.00 -9.12
N LEU A 200 -17.80 18.03 -8.46
CA LEU A 200 -18.30 17.44 -7.22
C LEU A 200 -18.15 18.40 -6.04
N ALA A 201 -17.04 19.15 -5.98
CA ALA A 201 -16.86 20.17 -4.96
C ALA A 201 -17.92 21.26 -5.07
N ARG A 202 -18.26 21.68 -6.29
CA ARG A 202 -19.35 22.65 -6.54
C ARG A 202 -20.71 22.10 -6.15
N GLU A 203 -20.97 20.81 -6.40
CA GLU A 203 -22.19 20.12 -5.94
C GLU A 203 -22.32 20.18 -4.41
N PHE A 204 -21.20 20.05 -3.67
CA PHE A 204 -21.19 20.15 -2.21
C PHE A 204 -21.28 21.59 -1.70
N GLY A 205 -21.25 22.58 -2.59
CA GLY A 205 -21.40 23.99 -2.24
C GLY A 205 -20.08 24.76 -2.10
N PHE A 206 -18.93 24.15 -2.39
CA PHE A 206 -17.64 24.85 -2.48
C PHE A 206 -17.61 25.75 -3.72
N LYS A 207 -16.84 26.82 -3.65
CA LYS A 207 -16.60 27.74 -4.77
C LYS A 207 -15.12 28.03 -4.93
N ASP A 208 -14.76 28.36 -6.16
CA ASP A 208 -13.40 28.79 -6.46
C ASP A 208 -13.06 30.04 -5.63
N GLY A 209 -11.92 30.02 -4.96
CA GLY A 209 -11.46 31.06 -4.07
C GLY A 209 -11.82 30.88 -2.61
N ASP A 210 -12.59 29.85 -2.24
CA ASP A 210 -12.81 29.51 -0.83
C ASP A 210 -11.47 29.21 -0.14
N LYS A 211 -11.29 29.72 1.07
CA LYS A 211 -10.16 29.41 1.92
C LYS A 211 -10.61 28.45 3.01
N ILE A 212 -10.01 27.28 3.06
CA ILE A 212 -10.38 26.24 4.04
C ILE A 212 -9.90 26.66 5.43
N LEU A 213 -10.81 26.75 6.39
CA LEU A 213 -10.52 27.08 7.78
C LEU A 213 -10.47 25.85 8.66
N SER A 214 -11.45 24.95 8.53
CA SER A 214 -11.49 23.71 9.30
C SER A 214 -12.32 22.62 8.60
N VAL A 215 -12.05 21.37 8.91
CA VAL A 215 -12.82 20.18 8.48
C VAL A 215 -13.39 19.53 9.74
N GLY A 216 -14.72 19.55 9.91
CA GLY A 216 -15.36 19.06 11.13
C GLY A 216 -14.84 19.74 12.41
N GLY A 217 -14.52 21.03 12.36
CA GLY A 217 -13.97 21.79 13.45
C GLY A 217 -12.47 21.65 13.69
N LYS A 218 -11.75 20.77 12.96
CA LYS A 218 -10.29 20.62 13.04
C LYS A 218 -9.60 21.49 12.01
N GLN A 219 -8.63 22.28 12.42
CA GLN A 219 -7.73 22.98 11.50
C GLN A 219 -6.78 21.96 10.84
N MET A 220 -6.65 22.07 9.51
CA MET A 220 -5.79 21.19 8.72
C MET A 220 -4.52 21.94 8.33
N GLU A 221 -3.38 21.51 8.84
CA GLU A 221 -2.10 22.16 8.52
C GLU A 221 -1.66 21.81 7.08
N LYS A 222 -1.82 20.54 6.69
CA LYS A 222 -1.42 20.01 5.38
C LYS A 222 -2.61 20.02 4.43
N PHE A 223 -2.48 20.72 3.31
CA PHE A 223 -3.58 20.87 2.35
C PHE A 223 -4.10 19.55 1.80
N TYR A 224 -3.19 18.65 1.45
CA TYR A 224 -3.58 17.36 0.85
C TYR A 224 -4.24 16.39 1.84
N ASP A 225 -4.13 16.62 3.14
CA ASP A 225 -4.84 15.83 4.16
C ASP A 225 -6.35 16.19 4.21
N ILE A 226 -6.79 17.32 3.66
CA ILE A 226 -8.18 17.79 3.71
C ILE A 226 -9.13 16.78 3.04
N SER A 227 -8.88 16.42 1.79
CA SER A 227 -9.74 15.47 1.07
C SER A 227 -9.75 14.09 1.72
N MET A 228 -8.59 13.66 2.24
CA MET A 228 -8.48 12.40 2.96
C MET A 228 -9.28 12.43 4.28
N ALA A 229 -9.22 13.53 5.04
CA ALA A 229 -10.00 13.71 6.26
C ALA A 229 -11.51 13.66 5.97
N MET A 230 -11.97 14.28 4.86
CA MET A 230 -13.37 14.24 4.45
C MET A 230 -13.84 12.80 4.15
N ILE A 231 -12.97 11.94 3.60
CA ILE A 231 -13.28 10.54 3.33
C ILE A 231 -13.26 9.70 4.59
N LEU A 232 -12.21 9.84 5.41
CA LEU A 232 -11.94 8.94 6.54
C LEU A 232 -12.72 9.29 7.81
N GLU A 233 -12.97 10.58 8.04
CA GLU A 233 -13.63 11.07 9.24
C GLU A 233 -15.13 11.36 9.00
N SER A 234 -15.56 11.46 7.72
CA SER A 234 -16.94 11.74 7.30
C SER A 234 -17.55 12.93 8.08
N PRO A 235 -16.92 14.10 8.07
CA PRO A 235 -17.37 15.25 8.84
C PRO A 235 -18.74 15.74 8.36
N GLU A 236 -19.50 16.37 9.25
CA GLU A 236 -20.81 16.94 8.90
C GLU A 236 -20.67 18.22 8.10
N TYR A 237 -19.59 19.00 8.31
CA TYR A 237 -19.39 20.29 7.67
C TYR A 237 -17.90 20.62 7.46
N VAL A 238 -17.66 21.56 6.56
CA VAL A 238 -16.35 22.21 6.35
C VAL A 238 -16.53 23.71 6.47
N GLU A 239 -15.70 24.38 7.26
CA GLU A 239 -15.72 25.83 7.39
C GLU A 239 -14.75 26.46 6.40
N VAL A 240 -15.25 27.44 5.67
CA VAL A 240 -14.48 28.22 4.70
C VAL A 240 -14.62 29.72 4.92
N GLU A 241 -13.62 30.49 4.52
CA GLU A 241 -13.75 31.94 4.31
C GLU A 241 -14.03 32.19 2.84
N ARG A 242 -15.16 32.85 2.56
CA ARG A 242 -15.60 33.28 1.23
C ARG A 242 -15.94 34.76 1.27
N ASP A 243 -15.30 35.57 0.44
CA ASP A 243 -15.49 37.02 0.37
C ASP A 243 -15.35 37.69 1.77
N GLY A 244 -14.38 37.24 2.57
CA GLY A 244 -14.11 37.73 3.93
C GLY A 244 -15.12 37.27 4.98
N LYS A 245 -16.08 36.40 4.65
CA LYS A 245 -17.09 35.88 5.59
C LYS A 245 -16.83 34.39 5.87
N ARG A 246 -16.97 33.98 7.12
CA ARG A 246 -16.93 32.58 7.51
C ARG A 246 -18.25 31.90 7.17
N ILE A 247 -18.18 30.81 6.41
CA ILE A 247 -19.32 30.02 5.94
C ILE A 247 -19.09 28.58 6.33
N SER A 248 -20.12 27.94 6.88
CA SER A 248 -20.15 26.50 7.09
C SER A 248 -20.82 25.84 5.88
N ILE A 249 -20.10 24.93 5.23
CA ILE A 249 -20.61 24.13 4.11
C ILE A 249 -20.99 22.77 4.70
N GLU A 250 -22.27 22.48 4.76
CA GLU A 250 -22.79 21.19 5.20
C GLU A 250 -22.54 20.13 4.13
N LEU A 251 -21.95 19.00 4.51
CA LEU A 251 -21.68 17.92 3.59
C LEU A 251 -22.89 16.97 3.49
N PRO A 252 -23.27 16.52 2.29
CA PRO A 252 -24.34 15.56 2.13
C PRO A 252 -23.98 14.21 2.79
N LYS A 253 -24.98 13.49 3.30
CA LYS A 253 -24.79 12.19 4.00
C LYS A 253 -24.07 11.13 3.15
N ASP A 254 -24.11 11.26 1.85
CA ASP A 254 -23.46 10.40 0.87
C ASP A 254 -22.09 10.95 0.37
N ALA A 255 -21.58 12.04 0.97
CA ALA A 255 -20.35 12.70 0.57
C ALA A 255 -19.17 11.72 0.46
N THR A 256 -18.94 10.89 1.49
CA THR A 256 -17.89 9.87 1.47
C THR A 256 -18.02 8.93 0.29
N SER A 257 -19.23 8.44 0.01
CA SER A 257 -19.47 7.53 -1.12
C SER A 257 -19.20 8.20 -2.47
N LYS A 258 -19.55 9.47 -2.60
CA LYS A 258 -19.30 10.27 -3.82
C LYS A 258 -17.81 10.54 -3.98
N LEU A 259 -17.12 10.96 -2.91
CA LEU A 259 -15.67 11.21 -2.92
C LEU A 259 -14.85 9.96 -3.27
N VAL A 260 -15.21 8.79 -2.72
CA VAL A 260 -14.51 7.53 -3.02
C VAL A 260 -14.63 7.13 -4.50
N LYS A 261 -15.77 7.41 -5.13
CA LYS A 261 -16.00 7.11 -6.55
C LYS A 261 -15.43 8.17 -7.50
N HIS A 262 -15.10 9.33 -6.95
CA HIS A 262 -14.65 10.46 -7.73
C HIS A 262 -13.19 10.27 -8.16
N GLN A 263 -12.95 10.23 -9.46
CA GLN A 263 -11.63 9.94 -10.03
C GLN A 263 -10.77 11.18 -10.24
N SER A 264 -11.36 12.37 -10.16
CA SER A 264 -10.64 13.63 -10.31
C SER A 264 -10.30 14.26 -8.95
N GLN A 265 -9.42 15.25 -8.98
CA GLN A 265 -9.03 15.96 -7.77
C GLN A 265 -10.19 16.89 -7.34
N PHE A 266 -10.84 16.57 -6.22
CA PHE A 266 -11.99 17.26 -5.66
C PHE A 266 -11.75 18.77 -5.43
N ILE A 267 -10.65 19.11 -4.77
CA ILE A 267 -10.16 20.47 -4.58
C ILE A 267 -8.67 20.54 -4.87
N SER A 268 -8.23 21.64 -5.46
CA SER A 268 -6.81 21.88 -5.75
C SER A 268 -6.42 23.32 -5.36
N PRO A 269 -5.11 23.61 -5.21
CA PRO A 269 -4.65 24.97 -5.02
C PRO A 269 -4.98 25.83 -6.25
N ARG A 270 -5.58 26.99 -6.05
CA ARG A 270 -5.92 27.93 -7.12
C ARG A 270 -4.68 28.67 -7.57
N THR A 271 -4.08 28.21 -8.67
CA THR A 271 -2.74 28.59 -9.11
C THR A 271 -2.76 29.82 -10.02
N PRO A 272 -2.08 30.93 -9.68
CA PRO A 272 -1.87 32.05 -10.59
C PRO A 272 -1.13 31.61 -11.88
N PHE A 273 -1.48 32.20 -13.00
CA PHE A 273 -0.81 31.93 -14.27
C PHE A 273 0.39 32.87 -14.45
N VAL A 274 1.55 32.46 -14.00
CA VAL A 274 2.79 33.24 -14.13
C VAL A 274 3.72 32.55 -15.12
N ILE A 275 4.18 33.27 -16.13
CA ILE A 275 5.05 32.75 -17.20
C ILE A 275 6.46 32.52 -16.65
N ASP A 276 7.01 31.33 -16.87
CA ASP A 276 8.41 31.00 -16.54
C ASP A 276 9.28 30.92 -17.82
N GLU A 277 8.93 30.04 -18.73
CA GLU A 277 9.71 29.80 -19.95
C GLU A 277 8.79 29.75 -21.18
N PHE A 278 9.39 29.96 -22.35
CA PHE A 278 8.69 29.88 -23.63
C PHE A 278 9.15 28.64 -24.40
N VAL A 279 8.21 27.90 -24.95
CA VAL A 279 8.52 26.80 -25.87
C VAL A 279 8.85 27.32 -27.27
N ALA A 280 9.47 26.49 -28.10
CA ALA A 280 9.72 26.84 -29.49
C ALA A 280 8.41 27.16 -30.23
N GLY A 281 8.35 28.27 -30.97
CA GLY A 281 7.14 28.71 -31.66
C GLY A 281 6.05 29.26 -30.73
N SER A 282 6.43 29.82 -29.58
CA SER A 282 5.49 30.40 -28.62
C SER A 282 4.86 31.67 -29.14
N ALA A 283 3.52 31.65 -29.37
CA ALA A 283 2.76 32.85 -29.76
C ALA A 283 2.86 33.96 -28.72
N ALA A 284 2.92 33.63 -27.44
CA ALA A 284 3.11 34.60 -26.36
C ALA A 284 4.48 35.30 -26.47
N LYS A 285 5.53 34.58 -26.82
CA LYS A 285 6.89 35.14 -27.01
C LYS A 285 6.94 36.09 -28.20
N GLU A 286 6.33 35.69 -29.30
CA GLU A 286 6.25 36.50 -30.54
C GLU A 286 5.47 37.79 -30.31
N ALA A 287 4.43 37.75 -29.48
CA ALA A 287 3.66 38.93 -29.10
C ALA A 287 4.39 39.88 -28.13
N GLY A 288 5.58 39.49 -27.60
CA GLY A 288 6.37 40.35 -26.69
C GLY A 288 6.08 40.13 -25.21
N MET A 289 5.41 39.04 -24.82
CA MET A 289 5.26 38.64 -23.41
C MET A 289 6.62 38.21 -22.85
N GLN A 290 6.81 38.35 -21.55
CA GLN A 290 8.08 38.12 -20.86
C GLN A 290 7.93 37.13 -19.69
N LYS A 291 9.04 36.54 -19.28
CA LYS A 291 9.12 35.78 -18.03
C LYS A 291 8.71 36.66 -16.85
N GLY A 292 7.89 36.12 -15.96
CA GLY A 292 7.32 36.84 -14.83
C GLY A 292 6.00 37.54 -15.11
N ASP A 293 5.54 37.62 -16.37
CA ASP A 293 4.22 38.15 -16.68
C ASP A 293 3.15 37.26 -16.02
N ARG A 294 2.29 37.89 -15.25
CA ARG A 294 1.12 37.23 -14.67
C ARG A 294 -0.08 37.48 -15.56
N VAL A 295 -0.57 36.43 -16.21
CA VAL A 295 -1.78 36.50 -17.03
C VAL A 295 -2.99 36.66 -16.12
N ILE A 296 -3.83 37.65 -16.43
CA ILE A 296 -5.04 37.99 -15.63
C ILE A 296 -6.29 38.09 -16.45
N MET A 297 -6.20 38.12 -17.77
CA MET A 297 -7.35 38.41 -18.63
C MET A 297 -7.20 37.74 -19.99
N VAL A 298 -8.31 37.24 -20.53
CA VAL A 298 -8.47 36.73 -21.88
C VAL A 298 -9.68 37.44 -22.52
N ASN A 299 -9.48 38.17 -23.62
CA ASN A 299 -10.55 38.92 -24.32
C ASN A 299 -11.42 39.74 -23.36
N ASN A 300 -10.82 40.57 -22.51
CA ASN A 300 -11.47 41.40 -21.49
C ASN A 300 -12.23 40.65 -20.38
N ILE A 301 -12.15 39.33 -20.34
CA ILE A 301 -12.69 38.53 -19.22
C ILE A 301 -11.58 38.36 -18.18
N TYR A 302 -11.80 38.90 -17.00
CA TYR A 302 -10.87 38.75 -15.88
C TYR A 302 -10.83 37.30 -15.36
N THR A 303 -9.72 36.64 -15.56
CA THR A 303 -9.50 35.22 -15.24
C THR A 303 -8.06 35.00 -14.78
N PRO A 304 -7.70 35.35 -13.55
CA PRO A 304 -6.30 35.43 -13.11
C PRO A 304 -5.66 34.07 -12.74
N TYR A 305 -6.35 32.95 -12.97
CA TYR A 305 -5.88 31.64 -12.54
C TYR A 305 -5.83 30.64 -13.67
N TYR A 306 -4.94 29.64 -13.52
CA TYR A 306 -4.55 28.70 -14.58
C TYR A 306 -5.73 28.03 -15.29
N ASN A 307 -6.61 27.36 -14.52
CA ASN A 307 -7.71 26.60 -15.14
C ASN A 307 -8.72 27.52 -15.83
N SER A 308 -9.08 28.64 -15.20
CA SER A 308 -9.98 29.61 -15.81
C SER A 308 -9.41 30.22 -17.09
N ILE A 309 -8.09 30.49 -17.12
CA ILE A 309 -7.41 30.97 -18.34
C ILE A 309 -7.43 29.88 -19.40
N THR A 310 -7.03 28.66 -19.09
CA THR A 310 -6.97 27.57 -20.07
C THR A 310 -8.35 27.23 -20.64
N ASP A 311 -9.39 27.25 -19.83
CA ASP A 311 -10.76 26.99 -20.31
C ASP A 311 -11.29 28.11 -21.21
N ASN A 312 -10.96 29.36 -20.89
CA ASN A 312 -11.28 30.48 -21.78
C ASN A 312 -10.50 30.40 -23.10
N LEU A 313 -9.20 30.08 -23.06
CA LEU A 313 -8.40 29.96 -24.29
C LEU A 313 -8.93 28.89 -25.24
N LYS A 314 -9.44 27.75 -24.74
CA LYS A 314 -10.02 26.68 -25.55
C LYS A 314 -11.16 27.16 -26.48
N GLN A 315 -11.89 28.21 -26.10
CA GLN A 315 -12.97 28.77 -26.88
C GLN A 315 -12.48 29.57 -28.10
N PHE A 316 -11.19 29.87 -28.11
CA PHE A 316 -10.56 30.71 -29.14
C PHE A 316 -9.44 29.96 -29.88
N ALA A 317 -9.51 28.65 -29.98
CA ALA A 317 -8.58 27.86 -30.79
C ALA A 317 -8.55 28.37 -32.25
N ASP A 318 -7.32 28.52 -32.79
CA ASP A 318 -7.08 29.00 -34.16
C ASP A 318 -7.68 30.43 -34.43
N LYS A 319 -7.68 31.30 -33.40
CA LYS A 319 -8.20 32.68 -33.47
C LYS A 319 -7.27 33.65 -32.76
N ASP A 320 -7.45 34.94 -33.12
CA ASP A 320 -6.78 36.02 -32.43
C ASP A 320 -7.42 36.25 -31.05
N VAL A 321 -6.58 36.43 -30.04
CA VAL A 321 -7.00 36.74 -28.67
C VAL A 321 -6.19 37.88 -28.10
N THR A 322 -6.83 38.67 -27.23
CA THR A 322 -6.16 39.68 -26.44
C THR A 322 -5.89 39.12 -25.05
N ILE A 323 -4.60 39.04 -24.67
CA ILE A 323 -4.15 38.57 -23.35
C ILE A 323 -3.76 39.77 -22.52
N GLY A 324 -4.39 39.91 -21.36
CA GLY A 324 -3.99 40.91 -20.36
C GLY A 324 -3.07 40.30 -19.33
N VAL A 325 -1.94 40.97 -19.06
CA VAL A 325 -0.95 40.55 -18.05
C VAL A 325 -0.63 41.68 -17.10
N VAL A 326 -0.18 41.33 -15.92
CA VAL A 326 0.47 42.26 -14.97
C VAL A 326 1.96 42.04 -15.04
N ARG A 327 2.71 43.10 -15.33
CA ARG A 327 4.17 43.18 -15.34
C ARG A 327 4.62 44.34 -14.48
N ASN A 328 5.37 44.13 -13.42
CA ASN A 328 5.86 45.19 -12.50
C ASN A 328 4.76 46.14 -12.03
N SER A 329 3.58 45.62 -11.70
CA SER A 329 2.35 46.37 -11.32
C SER A 329 1.57 47.05 -12.45
N ASP A 330 2.10 47.10 -13.67
CA ASP A 330 1.39 47.66 -14.83
C ASP A 330 0.59 46.56 -15.51
N THR A 331 -0.61 46.93 -16.00
CA THR A 331 -1.44 46.06 -16.83
C THR A 331 -1.15 46.30 -18.29
N LEU A 332 -0.64 45.29 -18.97
CA LEU A 332 -0.31 45.31 -20.40
C LEU A 332 -1.24 44.37 -21.15
N GLN A 333 -1.52 44.70 -22.43
CA GLN A 333 -2.29 43.84 -23.30
C GLN A 333 -1.50 43.43 -24.55
N PHE A 334 -1.61 42.16 -24.93
CA PHE A 334 -0.95 41.58 -26.09
C PHE A 334 -1.97 40.88 -26.95
N VAL A 335 -1.94 41.17 -28.25
CA VAL A 335 -2.75 40.47 -29.25
C VAL A 335 -1.90 39.38 -29.87
N LEU A 336 -2.39 38.14 -29.88
CA LEU A 336 -1.66 37.00 -30.43
C LEU A 336 -2.63 36.01 -31.08
N HIS A 337 -2.15 35.26 -32.07
CA HIS A 337 -2.89 34.18 -32.71
C HIS A 337 -2.64 32.88 -31.94
N LEU A 338 -3.73 32.22 -31.47
CA LEU A 338 -3.62 30.95 -30.81
C LEU A 338 -3.46 29.80 -31.80
N SER A 339 -2.66 28.82 -31.43
CA SER A 339 -2.58 27.55 -32.16
C SER A 339 -3.94 26.80 -32.11
N LYS A 340 -4.08 25.76 -32.95
CA LYS A 340 -5.24 24.85 -32.89
C LYS A 340 -5.43 24.18 -31.54
N ASP A 341 -4.35 24.02 -30.77
CA ASP A 341 -4.39 23.46 -29.41
C ASP A 341 -4.77 24.50 -28.34
N ALA A 342 -5.05 25.75 -28.73
CA ALA A 342 -5.41 26.85 -27.84
C ALA A 342 -4.38 27.12 -26.73
N LYS A 343 -3.08 27.01 -27.05
CA LYS A 343 -1.98 27.17 -26.08
C LYS A 343 -1.20 28.45 -26.34
N LEU A 344 -0.81 29.14 -25.29
CA LEU A 344 0.10 30.31 -25.36
C LEU A 344 1.55 29.92 -25.66
N GLY A 345 1.93 28.66 -25.50
CA GLY A 345 3.29 28.19 -25.72
C GLY A 345 4.25 28.59 -24.59
N VAL A 346 3.79 28.55 -23.36
CA VAL A 346 4.58 28.91 -22.16
C VAL A 346 4.57 27.78 -21.13
N SER A 347 5.62 27.69 -20.30
CA SER A 347 5.60 26.95 -19.05
C SER A 347 5.28 27.90 -17.89
N LEU A 348 4.70 27.35 -16.83
CA LEU A 348 4.37 28.11 -15.63
C LEU A 348 5.52 28.06 -14.61
N GLN A 349 5.58 29.09 -13.80
CA GLN A 349 6.46 29.12 -12.65
C GLN A 349 6.15 27.95 -11.70
N LYS A 350 7.16 27.11 -11.48
CA LYS A 350 7.00 25.88 -10.65
C LYS A 350 6.89 26.17 -9.15
N ASN A 351 7.55 27.23 -8.67
CA ASN A 351 7.68 27.53 -7.24
C ASN A 351 6.71 28.65 -6.80
N ILE A 352 5.43 28.56 -7.16
CA ILE A 352 4.41 29.51 -6.73
C ILE A 352 4.08 29.29 -5.25
N TRP A 353 4.17 28.05 -4.80
CA TRP A 353 3.84 27.63 -3.46
C TRP A 353 5.10 27.43 -2.62
N GLU A 354 5.13 28.02 -1.44
CA GLU A 354 6.17 27.78 -0.45
C GLU A 354 5.85 26.47 0.28
N LEU A 355 6.57 25.40 -0.08
CA LEU A 355 6.51 24.15 0.65
C LEU A 355 7.23 24.32 1.99
N LYS A 356 6.59 23.91 3.07
CA LYS A 356 7.25 23.81 4.36
C LYS A 356 7.96 22.47 4.44
N THR A 357 9.27 22.49 4.64
CA THR A 357 10.06 21.28 4.89
C THR A 357 10.44 21.27 6.37
N GLN A 358 10.05 20.24 7.07
CA GLN A 358 10.45 19.97 8.43
C GLN A 358 11.58 18.94 8.40
N GLU A 359 12.78 19.38 8.78
CA GLU A 359 13.95 18.52 8.91
C GLU A 359 13.96 17.90 10.33
N TYR A 360 14.46 16.67 10.43
CA TYR A 360 14.52 15.95 11.70
C TYR A 360 15.94 15.42 11.92
N THR A 361 16.48 15.66 13.11
CA THR A 361 17.62 14.90 13.61
C THR A 361 17.22 13.45 13.89
N LEU A 362 18.17 12.52 14.02
CA LEU A 362 17.87 11.14 14.36
C LEU A 362 17.04 11.01 15.65
N ILE A 363 17.34 11.83 16.66
CA ILE A 363 16.65 11.81 17.96
C ILE A 363 15.19 12.25 17.82
N GLU A 364 14.93 13.26 17.01
CA GLU A 364 13.57 13.78 16.74
C GLU A 364 12.79 12.84 15.80
N ALA A 365 13.46 12.19 14.86
CA ALA A 365 12.84 11.27 13.91
C ALA A 365 12.33 9.97 14.56
N ILE A 366 12.92 9.51 15.67
CA ILE A 366 12.50 8.30 16.38
C ILE A 366 11.04 8.43 16.87
N PRO A 367 10.66 9.40 17.72
CA PRO A 367 9.27 9.56 18.13
C PRO A 367 8.35 9.92 16.97
N GLU A 368 8.81 10.74 16.02
CA GLU A 368 7.98 11.14 14.89
C GLU A 368 7.73 9.99 13.91
N GLY A 369 8.70 9.13 13.67
CA GLY A 369 8.52 7.90 12.92
C GLY A 369 7.48 6.96 13.55
N PHE A 370 7.47 6.90 14.90
CA PHE A 370 6.45 6.15 15.63
C PHE A 370 5.05 6.77 15.45
N ASN A 371 4.93 8.09 15.57
CA ASN A 371 3.68 8.82 15.34
C ASN A 371 3.18 8.61 13.92
N LYS A 372 4.07 8.72 12.93
CA LYS A 372 3.74 8.51 11.51
C LYS A 372 3.26 7.10 11.25
N THR A 373 3.96 6.09 11.77
CA THR A 373 3.55 4.68 11.65
C THR A 373 2.18 4.46 12.28
N GLY A 374 1.92 5.01 13.47
CA GLY A 374 0.63 4.94 14.15
C GLY A 374 -0.49 5.62 13.35
N LYS A 375 -0.21 6.79 12.77
CA LYS A 375 -1.15 7.50 11.88
C LYS A 375 -1.49 6.64 10.65
N GLU A 376 -0.51 6.10 9.96
CA GLU A 376 -0.70 5.26 8.77
C GLU A 376 -1.52 3.99 9.10
N LEU A 377 -1.23 3.32 10.22
CA LEU A 377 -2.03 2.18 10.71
C LEU A 377 -3.49 2.58 10.94
N SER A 378 -3.71 3.71 11.64
CA SER A 378 -5.05 4.22 11.93
C SER A 378 -5.81 4.59 10.66
N ASP A 379 -5.16 5.30 9.74
CA ASP A 379 -5.77 5.78 8.51
C ASP A 379 -6.09 4.62 7.55
N TYR A 380 -5.20 3.62 7.43
CA TYR A 380 -5.50 2.43 6.65
C TYR A 380 -6.64 1.61 7.25
N TRP A 381 -6.73 1.51 8.59
CA TRP A 381 -7.86 0.87 9.25
C TRP A 381 -9.20 1.58 8.97
N LYS A 382 -9.19 2.92 8.97
CA LYS A 382 -10.36 3.71 8.56
C LYS A 382 -10.72 3.50 7.09
N GLN A 383 -9.71 3.45 6.19
CA GLN A 383 -9.92 3.14 4.76
C GLN A 383 -10.61 1.78 4.58
N LEU A 384 -10.16 0.74 5.29
CA LEU A 384 -10.84 -0.56 5.25
C LEU A 384 -12.30 -0.48 5.68
N LYS A 385 -12.61 0.28 6.75
CA LYS A 385 -14.01 0.49 7.17
C LYS A 385 -14.84 1.18 6.07
N VAL A 386 -14.26 2.13 5.36
CA VAL A 386 -14.92 2.81 4.22
C VAL A 386 -15.17 1.81 3.08
N VAL A 387 -14.18 0.96 2.75
CA VAL A 387 -14.28 -0.05 1.68
C VAL A 387 -15.32 -1.12 2.01
N PHE A 388 -15.30 -1.62 3.24
CA PHE A 388 -16.26 -2.67 3.67
C PHE A 388 -17.66 -2.15 4.01
N ASN A 389 -17.88 -0.83 3.99
CA ASN A 389 -19.22 -0.28 4.19
C ASN A 389 -20.06 -0.46 2.90
N PRO A 390 -21.15 -1.27 2.93
CA PRO A 390 -21.94 -1.55 1.73
C PRO A 390 -22.57 -0.31 1.09
N ARG A 391 -22.78 0.76 1.88
CA ARG A 391 -23.34 2.04 1.37
C ARG A 391 -22.39 2.75 0.40
N ASN A 392 -21.09 2.59 0.59
CA ASN A 392 -20.08 3.26 -0.23
C ASN A 392 -19.87 2.58 -1.59
N LYS A 393 -20.21 1.27 -1.72
CA LYS A 393 -19.94 0.45 -2.92
C LYS A 393 -18.49 0.61 -3.41
N ALA A 394 -17.55 0.68 -2.46
CA ALA A 394 -16.14 0.97 -2.74
C ALA A 394 -15.36 -0.26 -3.23
N TYR A 395 -15.98 -1.43 -3.33
CA TYR A 395 -15.38 -2.64 -3.90
C TYR A 395 -14.96 -2.47 -5.37
N ASP A 396 -15.62 -1.58 -6.11
CA ASP A 396 -15.23 -1.23 -7.48
C ASP A 396 -13.89 -0.46 -7.54
N SER A 397 -13.46 0.11 -6.40
CA SER A 397 -12.20 0.84 -6.25
C SER A 397 -11.04 -0.06 -5.82
N LEU A 398 -11.29 -1.33 -5.47
CA LEU A 398 -10.23 -2.27 -5.13
C LEU A 398 -9.33 -2.51 -6.34
N GLY A 399 -8.03 -2.27 -6.16
CA GLY A 399 -7.01 -2.55 -7.15
C GLY A 399 -6.29 -3.86 -6.87
N GLY A 400 -5.87 -4.54 -7.95
CA GLY A 400 -5.05 -5.74 -7.91
C GLY A 400 -3.56 -5.43 -8.10
N PHE A 401 -2.82 -6.41 -8.61
CA PHE A 401 -1.37 -6.29 -8.80
C PHE A 401 -0.96 -5.19 -9.78
N ILE A 402 -1.77 -4.89 -10.81
CA ILE A 402 -1.49 -3.84 -11.79
C ILE A 402 -1.61 -2.47 -11.11
N THR A 403 -2.68 -2.25 -10.35
CA THR A 403 -2.88 -1.02 -9.58
C THR A 403 -1.75 -0.83 -8.57
N ILE A 404 -1.39 -1.86 -7.79
CA ILE A 404 -0.28 -1.78 -6.81
C ILE A 404 1.05 -1.54 -7.54
N GLY A 405 1.30 -2.18 -8.67
CA GLY A 405 2.51 -1.93 -9.46
C GLY A 405 2.57 -0.52 -10.03
N SER A 406 1.43 0.08 -10.34
CA SER A 406 1.35 1.43 -10.93
C SER A 406 1.75 2.56 -9.98
N ILE A 407 1.75 2.31 -8.65
CA ILE A 407 2.19 3.32 -7.66
C ILE A 407 3.70 3.59 -7.73
N PHE A 408 4.47 2.64 -8.25
CA PHE A 408 5.92 2.82 -8.41
C PHE A 408 6.24 3.68 -9.64
N PRO A 409 7.29 4.51 -9.57
CA PRO A 409 7.67 5.41 -10.66
C PRO A 409 8.25 4.65 -11.86
N ASP A 410 8.22 5.31 -13.04
CA ASP A 410 8.76 4.78 -14.30
C ASP A 410 10.30 4.67 -14.30
N ALA A 411 10.98 5.46 -13.46
CA ALA A 411 12.40 5.38 -13.18
C ALA A 411 12.61 4.96 -11.71
N PHE A 412 13.73 4.30 -11.43
CA PHE A 412 14.00 3.84 -10.07
C PHE A 412 14.36 5.03 -9.17
N ASP A 413 13.53 5.29 -8.18
CA ASP A 413 13.73 6.30 -7.14
C ASP A 413 13.70 5.62 -5.77
N TRP A 414 14.85 5.61 -5.08
CA TRP A 414 15.01 4.94 -3.80
C TRP A 414 14.10 5.49 -2.70
N ILE A 415 13.80 6.80 -2.73
CA ILE A 415 12.97 7.46 -1.72
C ILE A 415 11.52 7.05 -1.89
N VAL A 416 11.05 7.13 -3.14
CA VAL A 416 9.69 6.71 -3.50
C VAL A 416 9.53 5.21 -3.26
N PHE A 417 10.55 4.40 -3.61
CA PHE A 417 10.58 2.96 -3.38
C PHE A 417 10.41 2.64 -1.89
N TRP A 418 11.21 3.23 -1.00
CA TRP A 418 11.12 2.96 0.43
C TRP A 418 9.82 3.49 1.04
N ARG A 419 9.31 4.63 0.58
CA ARG A 419 8.02 5.17 1.03
C ARG A 419 6.88 4.19 0.75
N TRP A 420 6.81 3.66 -0.47
CA TRP A 420 5.79 2.67 -0.84
C TRP A 420 6.02 1.32 -0.15
N THR A 421 7.26 0.90 0.03
CA THR A 421 7.58 -0.32 0.78
C THR A 421 7.10 -0.22 2.22
N ALA A 422 7.30 0.92 2.90
CA ALA A 422 6.78 1.13 4.26
C ALA A 422 5.24 1.09 4.30
N PHE A 423 4.58 1.73 3.35
CA PHE A 423 3.12 1.73 3.26
C PHE A 423 2.58 0.32 2.99
N LEU A 424 3.16 -0.43 2.05
CA LEU A 424 2.80 -1.83 1.78
C LEU A 424 3.06 -2.73 3.00
N SER A 425 4.08 -2.43 3.82
CA SER A 425 4.34 -3.13 5.08
C SER A 425 3.19 -2.94 6.09
N ILE A 426 2.65 -1.73 6.18
CA ILE A 426 1.47 -1.45 7.00
C ILE A 426 0.25 -2.20 6.48
N ILE A 427 0.04 -2.19 5.16
CA ILE A 427 -1.06 -2.94 4.53
C ILE A 427 -0.95 -4.42 4.88
N LEU A 428 0.23 -5.02 4.69
CA LEU A 428 0.45 -6.43 4.95
C LEU A 428 0.24 -6.78 6.44
N ALA A 429 0.71 -5.92 7.36
CA ALA A 429 0.48 -6.10 8.79
C ALA A 429 -1.02 -6.11 9.14
N ILE A 430 -1.79 -5.16 8.60
CA ILE A 430 -3.22 -5.05 8.87
C ILE A 430 -4.00 -6.19 8.19
N MET A 431 -3.68 -6.52 6.94
CA MET A 431 -4.35 -7.62 6.24
C MET A 431 -4.13 -8.95 6.95
N ASN A 432 -2.90 -9.22 7.42
CA ASN A 432 -2.59 -10.44 8.14
C ASN A 432 -3.17 -10.50 9.56
N ILE A 433 -3.54 -9.39 10.19
CA ILE A 433 -4.24 -9.41 11.49
C ILE A 433 -5.77 -9.57 11.34
N LEU A 434 -6.33 -9.41 10.13
CA LEU A 434 -7.75 -9.62 9.92
C LEU A 434 -8.14 -11.06 10.27
N PRO A 435 -9.31 -11.29 10.88
CA PRO A 435 -9.76 -12.62 11.30
C PRO A 435 -10.25 -13.46 10.11
N ILE A 436 -9.40 -13.56 9.08
CA ILE A 436 -9.66 -14.36 7.88
C ILE A 436 -8.85 -15.65 8.02
N PRO A 437 -9.50 -16.82 8.17
CA PRO A 437 -8.80 -18.09 8.11
C PRO A 437 -8.00 -18.18 6.81
N ALA A 438 -6.85 -18.80 6.82
CA ALA A 438 -5.79 -18.79 5.80
C ALA A 438 -4.81 -17.60 5.88
N LEU A 439 -5.05 -16.61 6.76
CA LEU A 439 -4.08 -15.60 7.17
C LEU A 439 -3.73 -15.80 8.64
N ASP A 440 -2.63 -15.20 9.12
CA ASP A 440 -2.22 -15.29 10.53
C ASP A 440 -3.32 -14.89 11.51
N GLY A 441 -4.10 -13.86 11.16
CA GLY A 441 -5.23 -13.37 11.94
C GLY A 441 -6.32 -14.42 12.19
N GLY A 442 -6.49 -15.37 11.29
CA GLY A 442 -7.37 -16.53 11.51
C GLY A 442 -6.84 -17.42 12.62
N HIS A 443 -5.56 -17.74 12.63
CA HIS A 443 -4.91 -18.48 13.72
C HIS A 443 -4.93 -17.69 15.03
N VAL A 444 -4.69 -16.38 14.97
CA VAL A 444 -4.80 -15.47 16.14
C VAL A 444 -6.19 -15.55 16.74
N LEU A 445 -7.26 -15.51 15.92
CA LEU A 445 -8.65 -15.63 16.40
C LEU A 445 -8.89 -16.96 17.11
N PHE A 446 -8.44 -18.09 16.57
CA PHE A 446 -8.60 -19.41 17.19
C PHE A 446 -7.80 -19.52 18.48
N LEU A 447 -6.62 -18.94 18.54
CA LEU A 447 -5.79 -18.93 19.77
C LEU A 447 -6.38 -18.03 20.84
N LEU A 448 -6.97 -16.87 20.50
CA LEU A 448 -7.71 -16.03 21.44
C LEU A 448 -8.94 -16.76 21.98
N TYR A 449 -9.69 -17.47 21.12
CA TYR A 449 -10.80 -18.34 21.58
C TYR A 449 -10.29 -19.38 22.57
N GLU A 450 -9.18 -20.08 22.29
CA GLU A 450 -8.61 -21.08 23.18
C GLU A 450 -8.16 -20.48 24.53
N ILE A 451 -7.55 -19.29 24.52
CA ILE A 451 -7.13 -18.60 25.76
C ILE A 451 -8.33 -18.23 26.63
N ILE A 452 -9.39 -17.70 26.01
CA ILE A 452 -10.60 -17.23 26.73
C ILE A 452 -11.41 -18.43 27.26
N THR A 453 -11.68 -19.42 26.38
CA THR A 453 -12.57 -20.54 26.71
C THR A 453 -11.85 -21.72 27.36
N ARG A 454 -10.52 -21.76 27.32
CA ARG A 454 -9.67 -22.90 27.72
C ARG A 454 -10.00 -24.19 26.96
N ARG A 455 -10.58 -24.07 25.77
CA ARG A 455 -10.94 -25.22 24.92
C ARG A 455 -10.36 -25.00 23.53
N LYS A 456 -9.66 -26.02 23.02
CA LYS A 456 -9.19 -25.99 21.61
C LYS A 456 -10.36 -26.15 20.66
N PRO A 457 -10.43 -25.37 19.56
CA PRO A 457 -11.32 -25.69 18.46
C PRO A 457 -11.02 -27.08 17.91
N SER A 458 -12.02 -27.78 17.36
CA SER A 458 -11.77 -29.09 16.76
C SER A 458 -10.98 -28.92 15.46
N ASP A 459 -10.12 -29.88 15.12
CA ASP A 459 -9.29 -29.85 13.91
C ASP A 459 -10.17 -29.77 12.65
N LYS A 460 -11.29 -30.48 12.62
CA LYS A 460 -12.28 -30.42 11.54
C LYS A 460 -12.88 -29.02 11.35
N PHE A 461 -13.15 -28.31 12.46
CA PHE A 461 -13.63 -26.92 12.39
C PHE A 461 -12.57 -26.00 11.82
N MET A 462 -11.32 -26.13 12.24
CA MET A 462 -10.20 -25.33 11.73
C MET A 462 -9.96 -25.57 10.24
N GLU A 463 -10.00 -26.82 9.80
CA GLU A 463 -9.85 -27.19 8.38
C GLU A 463 -10.96 -26.57 7.49
N ILE A 464 -12.23 -26.68 7.94
CA ILE A 464 -13.35 -26.06 7.21
C ILE A 464 -13.19 -24.54 7.19
N ALA A 465 -12.86 -23.93 8.32
CA ALA A 465 -12.67 -22.50 8.40
C ALA A 465 -11.55 -22.02 7.48
N GLN A 466 -10.39 -22.69 7.45
CA GLN A 466 -9.30 -22.39 6.54
C GLN A 466 -9.72 -22.49 5.07
N SER A 467 -10.46 -23.55 4.70
CA SER A 467 -10.99 -23.72 3.35
C SER A 467 -11.92 -22.57 2.95
N VAL A 468 -12.80 -22.13 3.84
CA VAL A 468 -13.70 -20.99 3.63
C VAL A 468 -12.88 -19.70 3.50
N GLY A 469 -11.89 -19.49 4.37
CA GLY A 469 -11.01 -18.33 4.31
C GLY A 469 -10.24 -18.24 2.99
N LEU A 470 -9.75 -19.36 2.51
CA LEU A 470 -9.06 -19.47 1.21
C LEU A 470 -10.00 -19.08 0.06
N ILE A 471 -11.24 -19.57 0.07
CA ILE A 471 -12.24 -19.20 -0.95
C ILE A 471 -12.52 -17.70 -0.93
N ILE A 472 -12.66 -17.09 0.25
CA ILE A 472 -12.86 -15.65 0.40
C ILE A 472 -11.65 -14.89 -0.16
N LEU A 473 -10.44 -15.31 0.19
CA LEU A 473 -9.19 -14.67 -0.27
C LEU A 473 -9.05 -14.73 -1.80
N PHE A 474 -9.28 -15.90 -2.40
CA PHE A 474 -9.27 -16.05 -3.86
C PHE A 474 -10.38 -15.23 -4.52
N GLY A 475 -11.57 -15.17 -3.92
CA GLY A 475 -12.67 -14.33 -4.41
C GLY A 475 -12.27 -12.84 -4.43
N LEU A 476 -11.68 -12.32 -3.36
CA LEU A 476 -11.18 -10.94 -3.30
C LEU A 476 -10.08 -10.69 -4.35
N LEU A 477 -9.17 -11.63 -4.52
CA LEU A 477 -8.08 -11.54 -5.49
C LEU A 477 -8.61 -11.52 -6.93
N ILE A 478 -9.62 -12.32 -7.24
CA ILE A 478 -10.30 -12.32 -8.55
C ILE A 478 -11.01 -10.99 -8.80
N ILE A 479 -11.72 -10.45 -7.81
CA ILE A 479 -12.40 -9.15 -7.93
C ILE A 479 -11.37 -8.03 -8.16
N ALA A 480 -10.31 -7.98 -7.35
CA ALA A 480 -9.30 -6.93 -7.44
C ALA A 480 -8.57 -6.93 -8.80
N ASN A 481 -8.09 -8.10 -9.25
CA ASN A 481 -7.43 -8.21 -10.55
C ASN A 481 -8.42 -8.08 -11.72
N GLY A 482 -9.68 -8.52 -11.55
CA GLY A 482 -10.75 -8.29 -12.52
C GLY A 482 -11.03 -6.81 -12.72
N ASN A 483 -11.10 -6.03 -11.64
CA ASN A 483 -11.22 -4.57 -11.71
C ASN A 483 -10.03 -3.93 -12.45
N ASP A 484 -8.81 -4.38 -12.21
CA ASP A 484 -7.62 -3.89 -12.92
C ASP A 484 -7.73 -4.13 -14.43
N ILE A 485 -8.15 -5.35 -14.83
CA ILE A 485 -8.35 -5.68 -16.24
C ILE A 485 -9.43 -4.80 -16.87
N ILE A 486 -10.58 -4.64 -16.20
CA ILE A 486 -11.68 -3.79 -16.68
C ILE A 486 -11.22 -2.33 -16.89
N ARG A 487 -10.37 -1.81 -15.99
CA ARG A 487 -9.81 -0.44 -16.08
C ARG A 487 -8.86 -0.26 -17.26
N LEU A 488 -8.18 -1.33 -17.73
CA LEU A 488 -7.32 -1.25 -18.91
C LEU A 488 -8.10 -1.09 -20.22
N PHE A 489 -9.40 -1.48 -20.24
CA PHE A 489 -10.26 -1.41 -21.41
C PHE A 489 -11.25 -0.21 -21.39
N ARG A 490 -11.21 0.59 -20.34
CA ARG A 490 -11.94 1.85 -20.21
C ARG A 490 -11.04 3.04 -20.47
#